data_5fafe17d45a7efbb3c9abbe68f630d99
#
_entry.id   5fafe17d45a7efbb3c9abbe68f630d99
#
_cell.length_a   1.000
_cell.length_b   1.000
_cell.length_c   1.000
_cell.angle_alpha   90.00
_cell.angle_beta   90.00
_cell.angle_gamma   90.00
#
_symmetry.space_group_name_H-M   'P 1'
#
loop_
_entity.id
_entity.type
_entity.pdbx_description
1 polymer ?
#
loop_
_entity_poly.entity_id
_entity_poly.type
_entity_poly.pdbx_seq_one_letter_code
_entity_poly.pdbx_strand_id
1 'polypeptide(L)'
;MKNYVGNITPEADTIFVFGSNPEGRHGAGSAAVAVWGFGAIYGQGEGLQGSAYALPTTELRPQFWPKDSEFSMSRDVIINNIKRMYECAIQNPDKKFKVAYRNQPKERTLCGYSGEELMLMFKEACNGNYPENIYFSQEWVDSGLL
;
A
#
# COMPACT_ATOMS: atom_id res chain seq x y z
N MET A 1 0.26 8.22 -16.02
CA MET A 1 -0.15 7.70 -14.70
C MET A 1 -1.58 7.23 -14.76
N LYS A 2 -1.85 6.04 -14.29
CA LYS A 2 -3.18 5.44 -14.33
C LYS A 2 -3.91 5.62 -13.01
N ASN A 3 -5.24 5.67 -13.07
CA ASN A 3 -6.07 5.91 -11.90
C ASN A 3 -7.32 5.04 -11.93
N TYR A 4 -7.94 4.90 -10.75
CA TYR A 4 -9.27 4.31 -10.61
C TYR A 4 -10.18 5.27 -9.85
N VAL A 5 -11.49 5.12 -10.06
CA VAL A 5 -12.52 5.95 -9.42
C VAL A 5 -13.38 5.06 -8.52
N GLY A 6 -13.76 5.58 -7.36
CA GLY A 6 -14.60 4.87 -6.42
C GLY A 6 -13.90 3.74 -5.69
N ASN A 7 -14.65 2.73 -5.25
CA ASN A 7 -14.11 1.59 -4.54
C ASN A 7 -13.44 0.61 -5.51
N ILE A 8 -12.37 -0.03 -5.03
CA ILE A 8 -11.74 -1.13 -5.76
C ILE A 8 -12.63 -2.36 -5.61
N THR A 9 -13.07 -2.92 -6.73
CA THR A 9 -13.91 -4.12 -6.75
C THR A 9 -13.13 -5.34 -7.21
N PRO A 10 -13.48 -6.55 -6.72
CA PRO A 10 -12.83 -7.78 -7.18
C PRO A 10 -13.06 -8.02 -8.67
N GLU A 11 -11.97 -8.14 -9.44
CA GLU A 11 -11.97 -8.46 -10.86
C GLU A 11 -10.81 -9.39 -11.14
N ALA A 12 -10.89 -10.18 -12.21
CA ALA A 12 -9.91 -11.22 -12.52
C ALA A 12 -8.48 -10.69 -12.66
N ASP A 13 -8.31 -9.45 -13.14
CA ASP A 13 -7.01 -8.83 -13.39
C ASP A 13 -6.58 -7.83 -12.31
N THR A 14 -7.37 -7.68 -11.24
CA THR A 14 -7.11 -6.68 -10.20
C THR A 14 -6.36 -7.27 -9.02
N ILE A 15 -5.28 -6.59 -8.62
CA ILE A 15 -4.56 -6.83 -7.38
C ILE A 15 -4.82 -5.66 -6.43
N PHE A 16 -5.39 -5.95 -5.28
CA PHE A 16 -5.71 -4.98 -4.25
C PHE A 16 -4.49 -4.73 -3.36
N VAL A 17 -3.81 -3.59 -3.54
CA VAL A 17 -2.65 -3.23 -2.72
C VAL A 17 -3.13 -2.53 -1.46
N PHE A 18 -2.90 -3.14 -0.30
CA PHE A 18 -3.39 -2.64 0.97
C PHE A 18 -2.29 -2.45 2.00
N GLY A 19 -2.51 -1.53 2.94
CA GLY A 19 -1.62 -1.30 4.05
C GLY A 19 -1.62 -2.46 5.04
N SER A 20 -0.44 -2.94 5.37
CA SER A 20 -0.24 -4.14 6.19
C SER A 20 0.77 -3.88 7.31
N ASN A 21 1.06 -4.92 8.06
CA ASN A 21 2.08 -4.98 9.10
C ASN A 21 2.84 -6.30 8.98
N PRO A 22 4.09 -6.37 9.48
CA PRO A 22 4.92 -7.58 9.33
C PRO A 22 4.33 -8.84 9.94
N GLU A 23 3.45 -8.73 10.93
CA GLU A 23 2.79 -9.88 11.53
C GLU A 23 1.61 -10.41 10.72
N GLY A 24 1.15 -9.64 9.71
CA GLY A 24 0.02 -10.06 8.89
C GLY A 24 -1.32 -10.01 9.61
N ARG A 25 -1.48 -9.12 10.57
CA ARG A 25 -2.75 -8.95 11.28
C ARG A 25 -3.71 -8.10 10.47
N HIS A 26 -4.51 -8.77 9.65
CA HIS A 26 -5.43 -8.14 8.70
C HIS A 26 -6.85 -8.04 9.29
N GLY A 27 -6.98 -7.40 10.45
CA GLY A 27 -8.23 -7.39 11.20
C GLY A 27 -9.15 -6.20 10.96
N ALA A 28 -8.68 -5.13 10.32
CA ALA A 28 -9.45 -3.89 10.19
C ALA A 28 -9.11 -3.13 8.91
N GLY A 29 -9.96 -2.18 8.52
CA GLY A 29 -9.72 -1.28 7.40
C GLY A 29 -9.56 -2.00 6.06
N SER A 30 -8.66 -1.49 5.22
CA SER A 30 -8.41 -2.09 3.90
C SER A 30 -7.86 -3.52 4.01
N ALA A 31 -7.15 -3.84 5.08
CA ALA A 31 -6.65 -5.20 5.31
C ALA A 31 -7.81 -6.19 5.50
N ALA A 32 -8.84 -5.83 6.24
CA ALA A 32 -10.03 -6.67 6.40
C ALA A 32 -10.76 -6.85 5.06
N VAL A 33 -10.89 -5.78 4.28
CA VAL A 33 -11.47 -5.85 2.92
C VAL A 33 -10.66 -6.80 2.05
N ALA A 34 -9.34 -6.75 2.13
CA ALA A 34 -8.45 -7.62 1.36
C ALA A 34 -8.67 -9.11 1.70
N VAL A 35 -8.84 -9.45 2.98
CA VAL A 35 -9.12 -10.82 3.42
C VAL A 35 -10.48 -11.30 2.89
N TRP A 36 -11.52 -10.49 3.05
CA TRP A 36 -12.88 -10.89 2.71
C TRP A 36 -13.16 -10.88 1.21
N GLY A 37 -12.56 -9.95 0.45
CA GLY A 37 -12.90 -9.74 -0.96
C GLY A 37 -11.80 -10.12 -1.96
N PHE A 38 -10.54 -10.21 -1.52
CA PHE A 38 -9.41 -10.35 -2.44
C PHE A 38 -8.46 -11.50 -2.10
N GLY A 39 -8.82 -12.34 -1.16
CA GLY A 39 -8.05 -13.54 -0.84
C GLY A 39 -6.76 -13.30 -0.09
N ALA A 40 -6.61 -12.17 0.59
CA ALA A 40 -5.46 -11.93 1.45
C ALA A 40 -5.44 -12.94 2.60
N ILE A 41 -4.23 -13.31 3.02
CA ILE A 41 -4.00 -14.37 3.99
C ILE A 41 -3.65 -13.75 5.34
N TYR A 42 -4.49 -14.00 6.34
CA TYR A 42 -4.17 -13.61 7.70
C TYR A 42 -2.88 -14.30 8.16
N GLY A 43 -1.93 -13.52 8.65
CA GLY A 43 -0.61 -14.02 9.04
C GLY A 43 0.49 -13.76 8.01
N GLN A 44 0.14 -13.40 6.77
CA GLN A 44 1.13 -13.03 5.75
C GLN A 44 1.19 -11.50 5.63
N GLY A 45 2.24 -10.90 6.16
CA GLY A 45 2.38 -9.44 6.28
C GLY A 45 2.88 -8.73 5.04
N GLU A 46 3.50 -9.43 4.10
CA GLU A 46 4.05 -8.82 2.90
C GLU A 46 3.86 -9.71 1.67
N GLY A 47 3.65 -9.06 0.53
CA GLY A 47 3.71 -9.68 -0.77
C GLY A 47 2.38 -10.11 -1.35
N LEU A 48 2.45 -10.70 -2.53
CA LEU A 48 1.29 -11.14 -3.31
C LEU A 48 0.63 -12.34 -2.63
N GLN A 49 -0.67 -12.25 -2.44
CA GLN A 49 -1.48 -13.26 -1.77
C GLN A 49 -2.90 -13.22 -2.31
N GLY A 50 -3.35 -14.28 -2.97
CA GLY A 50 -4.63 -14.28 -3.67
C GLY A 50 -4.64 -13.16 -4.74
N SER A 51 -5.66 -12.34 -4.73
CA SER A 51 -5.78 -11.15 -5.58
C SER A 51 -5.44 -9.87 -4.82
N ALA A 52 -4.56 -9.97 -3.82
CA ALA A 52 -4.14 -8.86 -2.99
C ALA A 52 -2.61 -8.79 -2.90
N TYR A 53 -2.11 -7.63 -2.54
CA TYR A 53 -0.70 -7.41 -2.20
C TYR A 53 -0.63 -6.69 -0.85
N ALA A 54 -0.02 -7.33 0.13
CA ALA A 54 0.18 -6.75 1.45
C ALA A 54 1.44 -5.87 1.43
N LEU A 55 1.26 -4.58 1.68
CA LEU A 55 2.33 -3.58 1.72
C LEU A 55 2.53 -3.12 3.17
N PRO A 56 3.59 -3.58 3.86
CA PRO A 56 3.80 -3.17 5.24
C PRO A 56 4.11 -1.68 5.35
N THR A 57 3.34 -0.99 6.17
CA THR A 57 3.51 0.44 6.49
C THR A 57 3.43 0.71 7.98
N THR A 58 3.03 -0.28 8.78
CA THR A 58 2.87 -0.16 10.23
C THR A 58 3.55 -1.33 10.93
N GLU A 59 4.36 -1.05 11.96
CA GLU A 59 4.93 -2.08 12.82
C GLU A 59 4.13 -2.13 14.12
N LEU A 60 3.55 -3.29 14.42
CA LEU A 60 2.72 -3.48 15.61
C LEU A 60 3.54 -3.86 16.86
N ARG A 61 4.80 -4.22 16.68
CA ARG A 61 5.67 -4.70 17.76
C ARG A 61 6.58 -3.58 18.24
N PRO A 62 6.36 -3.01 19.46
CA PRO A 62 7.12 -1.86 19.95
C PRO A 62 8.64 -2.06 20.00
N GLN A 63 9.10 -3.31 20.20
CA GLN A 63 10.52 -3.61 20.24
C GLN A 63 11.25 -3.37 18.92
N PHE A 64 10.51 -3.26 17.81
CA PHE A 64 11.07 -2.97 16.49
C PHE A 64 10.84 -1.54 16.02
N TRP A 65 10.25 -0.70 16.86
CA TRP A 65 10.05 0.71 16.51
C TRP A 65 11.38 1.45 16.42
N PRO A 66 11.54 2.35 15.43
CA PRO A 66 12.72 3.19 15.35
C PRO A 66 12.87 4.03 16.61
N LYS A 67 14.11 4.20 17.10
CA LYS A 67 14.39 5.05 18.25
C LYS A 67 14.09 6.51 17.89
N ASP A 68 13.54 7.22 18.85
CA ASP A 68 13.25 8.66 18.75
C ASP A 68 12.34 9.04 17.58
N SER A 69 11.48 8.10 17.16
CA SER A 69 10.50 8.33 16.09
C SER A 69 9.09 8.23 16.65
N GLU A 70 8.21 9.10 16.17
CA GLU A 70 6.77 9.01 16.44
C GLU A 70 6.07 7.97 15.53
N PHE A 71 6.79 7.46 14.52
CA PHE A 71 6.26 6.47 13.58
C PHE A 71 6.77 5.08 13.93
N SER A 72 5.90 4.09 13.80
CA SER A 72 6.25 2.70 14.10
C SER A 72 7.16 2.08 13.03
N MET A 73 7.15 2.61 11.81
CA MET A 73 7.99 2.15 10.70
C MET A 73 8.64 3.36 10.05
N SER A 74 9.95 3.28 9.79
CA SER A 74 10.66 4.39 9.19
C SER A 74 10.27 4.58 7.72
N ARG A 75 10.40 5.82 7.24
CA ARG A 75 10.13 6.20 5.86
C ARG A 75 10.94 5.37 4.87
N ASP A 76 12.21 5.14 5.16
CA ASP A 76 13.09 4.37 4.28
C ASP A 76 12.67 2.91 4.16
N VAL A 77 12.18 2.31 5.24
CA VAL A 77 11.67 0.93 5.22
C VAL A 77 10.42 0.85 4.36
N ILE A 78 9.51 1.80 4.51
CA ILE A 78 8.28 1.84 3.70
C ILE A 78 8.62 2.02 2.23
N ILE A 79 9.54 2.93 1.89
CA ILE A 79 9.98 3.14 0.51
C ILE A 79 10.55 1.86 -0.09
N ASN A 80 11.38 1.12 0.66
CA ASN A 80 11.91 -0.17 0.20
C ASN A 80 10.80 -1.20 0.00
N ASN A 81 9.78 -1.20 0.87
CA ASN A 81 8.62 -2.07 0.71
C ASN A 81 7.83 -1.72 -0.56
N ILE A 82 7.67 -0.43 -0.84
CA ILE A 82 7.02 0.03 -2.08
C ILE A 82 7.82 -0.39 -3.31
N LYS A 83 9.15 -0.29 -3.27
CA LYS A 83 10.00 -0.76 -4.38
C LYS A 83 9.77 -2.24 -4.68
N ARG A 84 9.65 -3.08 -3.65
CA ARG A 84 9.35 -4.50 -3.86
C ARG A 84 7.96 -4.72 -4.46
N MET A 85 6.99 -3.93 -4.06
CA MET A 85 5.65 -3.98 -4.67
C MET A 85 5.71 -3.59 -6.14
N TYR A 86 6.46 -2.55 -6.49
CA TYR A 86 6.64 -2.17 -7.89
C TYR A 86 7.32 -3.27 -8.71
N GLU A 87 8.33 -3.93 -8.16
CA GLU A 87 8.96 -5.08 -8.82
C GLU A 87 7.96 -6.21 -9.07
N CYS A 88 7.09 -6.48 -8.11
CA CYS A 88 6.04 -7.47 -8.26
C CYS A 88 5.07 -7.06 -9.38
N ALA A 89 4.71 -5.79 -9.47
CA ALA A 89 3.84 -5.29 -10.55
C ALA A 89 4.50 -5.48 -11.92
N ILE A 90 5.77 -5.14 -12.04
CA ILE A 90 6.53 -5.32 -13.30
C ILE A 90 6.57 -6.79 -13.71
N GLN A 91 6.69 -7.72 -12.77
CA GLN A 91 6.70 -9.15 -13.03
C GLN A 91 5.32 -9.73 -13.36
N ASN A 92 4.26 -8.97 -13.12
CA ASN A 92 2.87 -9.37 -13.37
C ASN A 92 2.18 -8.33 -14.26
N PRO A 93 2.65 -8.12 -15.50
CA PRO A 93 2.18 -7.01 -16.36
C PRO A 93 0.72 -7.16 -16.81
N ASP A 94 0.14 -8.35 -16.71
CA ASP A 94 -1.25 -8.64 -17.03
C ASP A 94 -2.21 -8.26 -15.89
N LYS A 95 -1.68 -7.86 -14.73
CA LYS A 95 -2.48 -7.48 -13.57
C LYS A 95 -2.46 -5.97 -13.36
N LYS A 96 -3.55 -5.45 -12.80
CA LYS A 96 -3.70 -4.05 -12.41
C LYS A 96 -3.55 -3.95 -10.90
N PHE A 97 -2.45 -3.34 -10.45
CA PHE A 97 -2.18 -3.13 -9.03
C PHE A 97 -2.84 -1.83 -8.59
N LYS A 98 -3.97 -1.94 -7.93
CA LYS A 98 -4.74 -0.78 -7.47
C LYS A 98 -4.42 -0.50 -6.01
N VAL A 99 -3.86 0.67 -5.76
CA VAL A 99 -3.40 1.07 -4.42
C VAL A 99 -4.57 1.60 -3.61
N ALA A 100 -4.87 0.95 -2.50
CA ALA A 100 -6.05 1.21 -1.66
C ALA A 100 -5.86 2.36 -0.66
N TYR A 101 -4.89 3.22 -0.88
CA TYR A 101 -4.68 4.39 -0.03
C TYR A 101 -5.48 5.57 -0.53
N ARG A 102 -6.02 6.33 0.41
CA ARG A 102 -6.80 7.53 0.16
C ARG A 102 -6.14 8.72 0.85
N ASN A 103 -6.53 9.93 0.45
CA ASN A 103 -6.03 11.13 1.06
C ASN A 103 -6.67 11.32 2.45
N GLN A 104 -5.89 11.06 3.50
CA GLN A 104 -6.31 11.14 4.88
C GLN A 104 -5.27 11.89 5.70
N PRO A 105 -5.69 12.69 6.71
CA PRO A 105 -4.74 13.24 7.67
C PRO A 105 -4.09 12.12 8.49
N LYS A 106 -2.87 12.37 8.97
CA LYS A 106 -2.08 11.34 9.67
C LYS A 106 -2.79 10.75 10.90
N GLU A 107 -3.67 11.53 11.54
CA GLU A 107 -4.43 11.09 12.71
C GLU A 107 -5.42 9.96 12.39
N ARG A 108 -5.75 9.78 11.13
CA ARG A 108 -6.70 8.75 10.66
C ARG A 108 -6.03 7.58 9.99
N THR A 109 -4.72 7.60 9.83
CA THR A 109 -3.98 6.49 9.25
C THR A 109 -3.41 5.60 10.34
N LEU A 110 -3.41 4.28 10.12
CA LEU A 110 -2.82 3.34 11.07
C LEU A 110 -1.30 3.46 11.13
N CYS A 111 -0.67 3.88 10.05
CA CYS A 111 0.80 4.00 9.98
C CYS A 111 1.32 5.32 10.58
N GLY A 112 0.45 6.29 10.86
CA GLY A 112 0.84 7.60 11.37
C GLY A 112 1.29 8.60 10.30
N TYR A 113 1.49 8.17 9.07
CA TYR A 113 1.79 9.07 7.94
C TYR A 113 0.50 9.54 7.28
N SER A 114 0.48 10.80 6.83
CA SER A 114 -0.65 11.32 6.06
C SER A 114 -0.68 10.73 4.65
N GLY A 115 -1.82 10.88 3.97
CA GLY A 115 -1.92 10.51 2.56
C GLY A 115 -0.89 11.23 1.70
N GLU A 116 -0.63 12.51 1.96
CA GLU A 116 0.39 13.29 1.25
C GLU A 116 1.80 12.73 1.45
N GLU A 117 2.15 12.40 2.70
CA GLU A 117 3.44 11.79 3.02
C GLU A 117 3.61 10.45 2.33
N LEU A 118 2.55 9.62 2.30
CA LEU A 118 2.57 8.34 1.60
C LEU A 118 2.73 8.53 0.09
N MET A 119 2.02 9.47 -0.52
CA MET A 119 2.16 9.77 -1.96
C MET A 119 3.61 10.10 -2.32
N LEU A 120 4.28 10.90 -1.51
CA LEU A 120 5.68 11.25 -1.74
C LEU A 120 6.60 10.03 -1.63
N MET A 121 6.28 9.08 -0.74
CA MET A 121 7.03 7.82 -0.66
C MET A 121 6.83 6.96 -1.92
N PHE A 122 5.60 6.87 -2.42
CA PHE A 122 5.32 6.16 -3.68
C PHE A 122 6.07 6.78 -4.86
N LYS A 123 6.12 8.10 -4.91
CA LYS A 123 6.86 8.81 -5.96
C LYS A 123 8.36 8.58 -5.84
N GLU A 124 8.92 8.72 -4.64
CA GLU A 124 10.35 8.54 -4.41
C GLU A 124 10.82 7.12 -4.73
N ALA A 125 9.99 6.13 -4.43
CA ALA A 125 10.33 4.73 -4.68
C ALA A 125 10.65 4.41 -6.15
N CYS A 126 10.20 5.25 -7.08
CA CYS A 126 10.43 5.06 -8.52
C CYS A 126 10.88 6.35 -9.21
N ASN A 127 11.23 7.40 -8.47
CA ASN A 127 11.59 8.72 -9.01
C ASN A 127 10.53 9.27 -9.99
N GLY A 128 9.26 9.01 -9.73
CA GLY A 128 8.16 9.44 -10.58
C GLY A 128 7.91 8.59 -11.83
N ASN A 129 8.69 7.54 -12.05
CA ASN A 129 8.55 6.64 -13.19
C ASN A 129 7.78 5.39 -12.78
N TYR A 130 6.47 5.53 -12.59
CA TYR A 130 5.61 4.44 -12.12
C TYR A 130 5.53 3.29 -13.12
N PRO A 131 5.51 2.03 -12.64
CA PRO A 131 5.17 0.90 -13.50
C PRO A 131 3.81 1.12 -14.17
N GLU A 132 3.67 0.66 -15.43
CA GLU A 132 2.48 0.94 -16.24
C GLU A 132 1.19 0.39 -15.65
N ASN A 133 1.27 -0.65 -14.84
CA ASN A 133 0.11 -1.33 -14.26
C ASN A 133 -0.16 -0.96 -12.79
N ILE A 134 0.41 0.14 -12.32
CA ILE A 134 0.07 0.73 -11.02
C ILE A 134 -1.05 1.74 -11.21
N TYR A 135 -2.10 1.61 -10.40
CA TYR A 135 -3.27 2.48 -10.42
C TYR A 135 -3.43 3.13 -9.05
N PHE A 136 -3.47 4.45 -9.03
CA PHE A 136 -3.76 5.22 -7.81
C PHE A 136 -5.20 5.72 -7.83
N SER A 137 -5.73 6.08 -6.66
CA SER A 137 -7.05 6.69 -6.60
C SER A 137 -7.07 8.03 -7.35
N GLN A 138 -8.23 8.39 -7.90
CA GLN A 138 -8.39 9.69 -8.58
C GLN A 138 -8.01 10.85 -7.66
N GLU A 139 -8.35 10.75 -6.36
CA GLU A 139 -7.99 11.76 -5.38
C GLU A 139 -6.47 12.01 -5.32
N TRP A 140 -5.70 10.95 -5.34
CA TRP A 140 -4.25 11.03 -5.30
C TRP A 140 -3.68 11.61 -6.59
N VAL A 141 -4.20 11.17 -7.73
CA VAL A 141 -3.78 11.70 -9.04
C VAL A 141 -4.09 13.19 -9.14
N ASP A 142 -5.27 13.62 -8.69
CA ASP A 142 -5.70 15.01 -8.74
C ASP A 142 -4.91 15.93 -7.79
N SER A 143 -4.26 15.36 -6.77
CA SER A 143 -3.46 16.15 -5.83
C SER A 143 -2.24 16.80 -6.47
N GLY A 144 -1.73 16.25 -7.56
CA GLY A 144 -0.51 16.72 -8.21
C GLY A 144 0.79 16.32 -7.49
N LEU A 145 0.72 15.50 -6.43
CA LEU A 145 1.89 15.11 -5.64
C LEU A 145 2.59 13.84 -6.15
N LEU A 146 1.94 13.09 -7.02
CA LEU A 146 2.52 11.86 -7.60
C LEU A 146 3.41 12.11 -8.81
#